data_314bda157c9c62240f8397bea4a74159
#
_entry.id   314bda157c9c62240f8397bea4a74159
#
_cell.length_a   1.000
_cell.length_b   1.000
_cell.length_c   1.000
_cell.angle_alpha   90.00
_cell.angle_beta   90.00
_cell.angle_gamma   90.00
#
_symmetry.space_group_name_H-M   'P 1'
#
loop_
_entity.id
_entity.type
_entity.pdbx_description
1 polymer ?
#
loop_
_entity_poly.entity_id
_entity_poly.type
_entity_poly.pdbx_seq_one_letter_code
_entity_poly.pdbx_strand_id
1 'polypeptide(L)'
;FEHMPGQCAMVCAPGVSEGMFSITSSPTNKEYQEFSIKKCGELTSYLHSLQVGDEIAVRGPYGNHFPVEDKLKGKNLLFIAGGIGLAPLRSVINYVLDNREDYGTVDILYGSRSADDLVQLKEIQEVWMKTEGVNVYLTIDREQEGWDGHVGFVPNYLKEIGFDTNKTALVCGPPIMIKFVLAGLEELGFSRDQVYTTLELRMKCGIGKCGRCNV
;
A
#
# COMPACT_ATOMS: atom_id res chain seq x y z
N PHE A 1 -6.58 -17.06 9.43
CA PHE A 1 -7.83 -16.63 8.76
C PHE A 1 -7.54 -16.20 7.32
N GLU A 2 -8.56 -16.28 6.49
CA GLU A 2 -8.49 -15.77 5.11
C GLU A 2 -8.78 -14.27 5.07
N HIS A 3 -8.22 -13.57 4.10
CA HIS A 3 -8.45 -12.14 3.88
C HIS A 3 -8.50 -11.82 2.38
N MET A 4 -8.99 -10.63 2.05
CA MET A 4 -8.96 -10.05 0.70
C MET A 4 -7.96 -8.90 0.64
N PRO A 5 -7.39 -8.59 -0.54
CA PRO A 5 -6.38 -7.54 -0.67
C PRO A 5 -6.88 -6.16 -0.22
N GLY A 6 -6.14 -5.49 0.62
CA GLY A 6 -6.49 -4.19 1.19
C GLY A 6 -7.19 -4.24 2.54
N GLN A 7 -7.54 -5.44 3.03
CA GLN A 7 -8.06 -5.59 4.38
C GLN A 7 -6.96 -5.42 5.43
N CYS A 8 -7.39 -5.17 6.66
CA CYS A 8 -6.53 -4.99 7.83
C CYS A 8 -6.91 -5.94 8.96
N ALA A 9 -6.03 -6.06 9.93
CA ALA A 9 -6.27 -6.81 11.15
C ALA A 9 -5.80 -6.04 12.38
N MET A 10 -6.39 -6.35 13.51
CA MET A 10 -5.95 -5.83 14.79
C MET A 10 -4.83 -6.71 15.32
N VAL A 11 -3.64 -6.15 15.43
CA VAL A 11 -2.49 -6.79 16.05
C VAL A 11 -2.41 -6.35 17.50
N CYS A 12 -2.37 -7.31 18.40
CA CYS A 12 -2.38 -7.10 19.83
C CYS A 12 -1.09 -7.63 20.45
N ALA A 13 -0.44 -6.80 21.25
CA ALA A 13 0.62 -7.18 22.14
C ALA A 13 0.04 -7.31 23.57
N PRO A 14 -0.11 -8.52 24.12
CA PRO A 14 -0.70 -8.72 25.44
C PRO A 14 -0.01 -7.89 26.52
N GLY A 15 -0.80 -7.16 27.31
CA GLY A 15 -0.27 -6.28 28.36
C GLY A 15 0.28 -4.93 27.90
N VAL A 16 0.36 -4.69 26.59
CA VAL A 16 0.84 -3.41 26.02
C VAL A 16 -0.31 -2.65 25.37
N SER A 17 -0.77 -3.08 24.21
CA SER A 17 -1.83 -2.39 23.44
C SER A 17 -2.25 -3.21 22.24
N GLU A 18 -3.23 -2.68 21.48
CA GLU A 18 -3.61 -3.20 20.16
C GLU A 18 -3.69 -2.06 19.13
N GLY A 19 -3.44 -2.39 17.87
CA GLY A 19 -3.53 -1.45 16.75
C GLY A 19 -3.95 -2.10 15.45
N MET A 20 -4.59 -1.31 14.59
CA MET A 20 -5.01 -1.74 13.27
C MET A 20 -3.85 -1.60 12.29
N PHE A 21 -3.53 -2.69 11.59
CA PHE A 21 -2.51 -2.71 10.54
C PHE A 21 -3.04 -3.41 9.29
N SER A 22 -2.64 -2.91 8.14
CA SER A 22 -2.96 -3.55 6.87
C SER A 22 -2.26 -4.90 6.77
N ILE A 23 -2.99 -5.91 6.29
CA ILE A 23 -2.40 -7.21 5.92
C ILE A 23 -1.66 -6.98 4.60
N THR A 24 -0.36 -7.25 4.59
CA THR A 24 0.52 -6.92 3.45
C THR A 24 0.90 -8.11 2.59
N SER A 25 0.72 -9.33 3.08
CA SER A 25 0.85 -10.54 2.26
C SER A 25 -0.27 -10.63 1.22
N SER A 26 0.02 -11.29 0.10
CA SER A 26 -1.02 -11.69 -0.85
C SER A 26 -1.97 -12.70 -0.20
N PRO A 27 -3.29 -12.62 -0.44
CA PRO A 27 -4.25 -13.63 0.03
C PRO A 27 -4.09 -15.00 -0.68
N THR A 28 -3.28 -15.08 -1.72
CA THR A 28 -2.88 -16.35 -2.34
C THR A 28 -1.95 -17.16 -1.44
N ASN A 29 -1.16 -16.48 -0.60
CA ASN A 29 -0.36 -17.12 0.44
C ASN A 29 -1.26 -17.58 1.60
N LYS A 30 -1.36 -18.90 1.79
CA LYS A 30 -2.17 -19.53 2.85
C LYS A 30 -1.37 -19.97 4.06
N GLU A 31 -0.04 -19.84 4.03
CA GLU A 31 0.83 -20.36 5.10
C GLU A 31 1.01 -19.34 6.22
N TYR A 32 1.15 -18.05 5.88
CA TYR A 32 1.37 -16.99 6.85
C TYR A 32 0.74 -15.67 6.42
N GLN A 33 0.69 -14.73 7.34
CA GLN A 33 0.30 -13.35 7.07
C GLN A 33 1.43 -12.40 7.44
N GLU A 34 1.58 -11.33 6.67
CA GLU A 34 2.59 -10.31 6.89
C GLU A 34 1.96 -8.97 7.21
N PHE A 35 2.67 -8.21 8.02
CA PHE A 35 2.34 -6.84 8.38
C PHE A 35 3.59 -5.97 8.26
N SER A 36 3.50 -4.86 7.52
CA SER A 36 4.56 -3.85 7.47
C SER A 36 4.24 -2.77 8.49
N ILE A 37 5.03 -2.71 9.57
CA ILE A 37 4.74 -1.86 10.72
C ILE A 37 5.87 -0.86 10.92
N LYS A 38 5.57 0.44 10.78
CA LYS A 38 6.52 1.51 11.08
C LYS A 38 6.59 1.75 12.59
N LYS A 39 7.80 1.81 13.14
CA LYS A 39 8.03 2.13 14.54
C LYS A 39 7.69 3.60 14.83
N CYS A 40 6.64 3.84 15.60
CA CYS A 40 6.17 5.21 15.90
C CYS A 40 5.41 5.37 17.24
N GLY A 41 5.43 4.39 18.13
CA GLY A 41 4.73 4.45 19.41
C GLY A 41 5.00 3.22 20.27
N GLU A 42 4.35 3.13 21.42
CA GLU A 42 4.58 2.06 22.40
C GLU A 42 4.35 0.67 21.80
N LEU A 43 3.15 0.42 21.25
CA LEU A 43 2.83 -0.86 20.60
C LEU A 43 3.84 -1.22 19.50
N THR A 44 4.10 -0.29 18.59
CA THR A 44 5.00 -0.56 17.47
C THR A 44 6.45 -0.73 17.93
N SER A 45 6.88 -0.04 18.98
CA SER A 45 8.19 -0.25 19.59
C SER A 45 8.32 -1.63 20.22
N TYR A 46 7.27 -2.10 20.91
CA TYR A 46 7.22 -3.45 21.44
C TYR A 46 7.27 -4.49 20.31
N LEU A 47 6.44 -4.35 19.27
CA LEU A 47 6.45 -5.27 18.13
C LEU A 47 7.81 -5.35 17.43
N HIS A 48 8.55 -4.22 17.36
CA HIS A 48 9.92 -4.20 16.85
C HIS A 48 10.98 -4.81 17.77
N SER A 49 10.66 -5.07 19.04
CA SER A 49 11.57 -5.75 19.99
C SER A 49 11.41 -7.27 20.02
N LEU A 50 10.34 -7.79 19.40
CA LEU A 50 10.07 -9.23 19.37
C LEU A 50 11.13 -9.98 18.57
N GLN A 51 11.34 -11.22 19.00
CA GLN A 51 12.23 -12.16 18.33
C GLN A 51 11.44 -13.23 17.59
N VAL A 52 12.09 -13.93 16.68
CA VAL A 52 11.49 -15.08 15.99
C VAL A 52 11.08 -16.14 17.01
N GLY A 53 9.81 -16.52 17.00
CA GLY A 53 9.20 -17.46 17.96
C GLY A 53 8.36 -16.79 19.04
N ASP A 54 8.42 -15.45 19.17
CA ASP A 54 7.53 -14.74 20.08
C ASP A 54 6.09 -14.73 19.54
N GLU A 55 5.13 -14.73 20.47
CA GLU A 55 3.71 -14.79 20.14
C GLU A 55 3.05 -13.41 20.18
N ILE A 56 2.20 -13.14 19.21
CA ILE A 56 1.29 -12.00 19.17
C ILE A 56 -0.13 -12.47 18.92
N ALA A 57 -1.12 -11.72 19.37
CA ALA A 57 -2.51 -12.00 19.04
C ALA A 57 -2.96 -11.17 17.85
N VAL A 58 -3.69 -11.79 16.92
CA VAL A 58 -4.25 -11.13 15.74
C VAL A 58 -5.73 -11.46 15.63
N ARG A 59 -6.55 -10.45 15.38
CA ARG A 59 -7.99 -10.63 15.10
C ARG A 59 -8.38 -9.87 13.84
N GLY A 60 -9.22 -10.47 13.03
CA GLY A 60 -9.65 -9.93 11.73
C GLY A 60 -10.18 -11.04 10.82
N PRO A 61 -10.23 -10.79 9.50
CA PRO A 61 -9.91 -9.52 8.83
C PRO A 61 -10.99 -8.46 9.04
N TYR A 62 -10.62 -7.19 8.85
CA TYR A 62 -11.51 -6.04 8.94
C TYR A 62 -11.37 -5.13 7.72
N GLY A 63 -12.38 -4.28 7.54
CA GLY A 63 -12.39 -3.27 6.48
C GLY A 63 -12.82 -3.82 5.12
N ASN A 64 -13.02 -2.89 4.19
CA ASN A 64 -13.30 -3.20 2.81
C ASN A 64 -12.04 -3.72 2.11
N HIS A 65 -12.21 -4.31 0.95
CA HIS A 65 -11.12 -4.78 0.10
C HIS A 65 -11.15 -4.09 -1.26
N PHE A 66 -10.04 -4.15 -1.98
CA PHE A 66 -10.01 -3.74 -3.37
C PHE A 66 -10.68 -4.80 -4.25
N PRO A 67 -11.48 -4.40 -5.26
CA PRO A 67 -12.29 -5.32 -6.06
C PRO A 67 -11.46 -6.02 -7.14
N VAL A 68 -10.46 -6.81 -6.71
CA VAL A 68 -9.47 -7.44 -7.60
C VAL A 68 -10.06 -8.50 -8.51
N GLU A 69 -11.08 -9.22 -8.05
CA GLU A 69 -11.66 -10.36 -8.75
C GLU A 69 -12.72 -9.96 -9.80
N ASP A 70 -13.23 -8.72 -9.72
CA ASP A 70 -14.29 -8.24 -10.61
C ASP A 70 -13.90 -6.96 -11.35
N LYS A 71 -13.87 -5.82 -10.67
CA LYS A 71 -13.70 -4.49 -11.32
C LYS A 71 -12.29 -4.22 -11.81
N LEU A 72 -11.27 -4.82 -11.19
CA LEU A 72 -9.88 -4.63 -11.57
C LEU A 72 -9.39 -5.70 -12.55
N LYS A 73 -10.08 -6.83 -12.67
CA LYS A 73 -9.74 -7.91 -13.60
C LYS A 73 -9.78 -7.42 -15.05
N GLY A 74 -8.76 -7.74 -15.83
CA GLY A 74 -8.60 -7.31 -17.23
C GLY A 74 -8.17 -5.85 -17.40
N LYS A 75 -7.96 -5.08 -16.33
CA LYS A 75 -7.57 -3.68 -16.40
C LYS A 75 -6.06 -3.48 -16.37
N ASN A 76 -5.62 -2.39 -16.98
CA ASN A 76 -4.32 -1.82 -16.70
C ASN A 76 -4.38 -1.10 -15.35
N LEU A 77 -3.38 -1.27 -14.50
CA LEU A 77 -3.39 -0.77 -13.13
C LEU A 77 -2.28 0.25 -12.90
N LEU A 78 -2.58 1.27 -12.11
CA LEU A 78 -1.63 2.26 -11.64
C LEU A 78 -1.69 2.32 -10.11
N PHE A 79 -0.66 1.81 -9.44
CA PHE A 79 -0.52 1.93 -8.01
C PHE A 79 0.27 3.19 -7.65
N ILE A 80 -0.26 4.00 -6.74
CA ILE A 80 0.42 5.21 -6.28
C ILE A 80 0.53 5.17 -4.76
N ALA A 81 1.75 5.04 -4.27
CA ALA A 81 2.03 4.87 -2.85
C ALA A 81 2.93 5.98 -2.29
N GLY A 82 2.70 6.34 -1.02
CA GLY A 82 3.56 7.24 -0.27
C GLY A 82 3.96 6.68 1.10
N GLY A 83 5.26 6.53 1.34
CA GLY A 83 5.80 6.01 2.60
C GLY A 83 5.20 4.66 2.96
N ILE A 84 4.71 4.51 4.19
CA ILE A 84 4.09 3.26 4.67
C ILE A 84 2.76 2.94 3.98
N GLY A 85 2.19 3.86 3.19
CA GLY A 85 1.02 3.61 2.35
C GLY A 85 1.25 2.55 1.26
N LEU A 86 2.49 2.12 1.05
CA LEU A 86 2.75 0.93 0.24
C LEU A 86 2.19 -0.35 0.88
N ALA A 87 2.10 -0.42 2.21
CA ALA A 87 1.68 -1.60 2.95
C ALA A 87 0.32 -2.18 2.50
N PRO A 88 -0.80 -1.43 2.49
CA PRO A 88 -2.07 -1.94 1.99
C PRO A 88 -2.04 -2.26 0.49
N LEU A 89 -1.29 -1.52 -0.32
CA LEU A 89 -1.17 -1.77 -1.76
C LEU A 89 -0.30 -2.99 -2.08
N ARG A 90 0.68 -3.33 -1.23
CA ARG A 90 1.53 -4.52 -1.42
C ARG A 90 0.71 -5.80 -1.54
N SER A 91 -0.30 -5.98 -0.68
CA SER A 91 -1.20 -7.15 -0.78
C SER A 91 -1.90 -7.23 -2.13
N VAL A 92 -2.34 -6.08 -2.67
CA VAL A 92 -3.00 -6.01 -3.99
C VAL A 92 -2.00 -6.25 -5.10
N ILE A 93 -0.83 -5.60 -5.05
CA ILE A 93 0.24 -5.76 -6.05
C ILE A 93 0.62 -7.23 -6.15
N ASN A 94 0.94 -7.88 -5.03
CA ASN A 94 1.34 -9.28 -5.03
C ASN A 94 0.21 -10.20 -5.49
N TYR A 95 -1.05 -9.93 -5.12
CA TYR A 95 -2.20 -10.67 -5.66
C TYR A 95 -2.28 -10.56 -7.20
N VAL A 96 -2.08 -9.37 -7.74
CA VAL A 96 -2.06 -9.11 -9.20
C VAL A 96 -0.89 -9.84 -9.87
N LEU A 97 0.28 -9.88 -9.24
CA LEU A 97 1.45 -10.59 -9.75
C LEU A 97 1.26 -12.11 -9.71
N ASP A 98 0.64 -12.63 -8.65
CA ASP A 98 0.32 -14.07 -8.52
C ASP A 98 -0.72 -14.53 -9.56
N ASN A 99 -1.56 -13.61 -10.04
CA ASN A 99 -2.59 -13.84 -11.06
C ASN A 99 -2.32 -13.00 -12.32
N ARG A 100 -1.07 -12.92 -12.73
CA ARG A 100 -0.57 -11.95 -13.72
C ARG A 100 -1.35 -11.92 -15.04
N GLU A 101 -1.78 -13.08 -15.51
CA GLU A 101 -2.52 -13.25 -16.77
C GLU A 101 -3.93 -12.61 -16.74
N ASP A 102 -4.47 -12.41 -15.55
CA ASP A 102 -5.78 -11.79 -15.34
C ASP A 102 -5.77 -10.26 -15.44
N TYR A 103 -4.60 -9.62 -15.60
CA TYR A 103 -4.46 -8.17 -15.57
C TYR A 103 -3.65 -7.65 -16.76
N GLY A 104 -3.89 -6.41 -17.14
CA GLY A 104 -3.09 -5.69 -18.12
C GLY A 104 -1.74 -5.21 -17.57
N THR A 105 -1.24 -4.10 -18.09
CA THR A 105 0.01 -3.48 -17.59
C THR A 105 -0.14 -2.99 -16.16
N VAL A 106 0.93 -3.04 -15.39
CA VAL A 106 0.99 -2.58 -14.01
C VAL A 106 2.08 -1.52 -13.88
N ASP A 107 1.67 -0.33 -13.50
CA ASP A 107 2.59 0.74 -13.15
C ASP A 107 2.53 1.00 -11.64
N ILE A 108 3.68 1.17 -11.01
CA ILE A 108 3.81 1.41 -9.57
C ILE A 108 4.63 2.67 -9.38
N LEU A 109 3.98 3.77 -8.99
CA LEU A 109 4.62 5.01 -8.57
C LEU A 109 4.71 5.03 -7.04
N TYR A 110 5.92 4.95 -6.51
CA TYR A 110 6.16 4.90 -5.09
C TYR A 110 7.19 5.92 -4.63
N GLY A 111 6.85 6.68 -3.63
CA GLY A 111 7.74 7.68 -3.05
C GLY A 111 7.83 7.64 -1.54
N SER A 112 8.96 8.11 -1.02
CA SER A 112 9.21 8.26 0.41
C SER A 112 10.04 9.51 0.68
N ARG A 113 10.23 9.87 1.95
CA ARG A 113 11.01 11.07 2.31
C ARG A 113 12.50 10.90 2.01
N SER A 114 13.02 9.69 2.12
CA SER A 114 14.39 9.31 1.86
C SER A 114 14.46 7.89 1.29
N ALA A 115 15.60 7.49 0.76
CA ALA A 115 15.82 6.13 0.28
C ALA A 115 15.69 5.10 1.41
N ASP A 116 16.13 5.44 2.63
CA ASP A 116 16.04 4.59 3.81
C ASP A 116 14.59 4.40 4.32
N ASP A 117 13.70 5.32 3.97
CA ASP A 117 12.27 5.24 4.29
C ASP A 117 11.47 4.41 3.23
N LEU A 118 12.10 3.99 2.13
CA LEU A 118 11.46 3.11 1.13
C LEU A 118 11.32 1.69 1.69
N VAL A 119 10.09 1.30 1.99
CA VAL A 119 9.81 -0.04 2.51
C VAL A 119 9.79 -1.06 1.38
N GLN A 120 10.15 -2.33 1.67
CA GLN A 120 10.15 -3.45 0.71
C GLN A 120 11.06 -3.23 -0.52
N LEU A 121 12.10 -2.40 -0.44
CA LEU A 121 12.95 -2.05 -1.57
C LEU A 121 13.56 -3.29 -2.24
N LYS A 122 13.96 -4.30 -1.45
CA LYS A 122 14.48 -5.56 -1.97
C LYS A 122 13.45 -6.30 -2.83
N GLU A 123 12.20 -6.43 -2.36
CA GLU A 123 11.12 -7.07 -3.12
C GLU A 123 10.81 -6.29 -4.40
N ILE A 124 10.79 -4.96 -4.31
CA ILE A 124 10.60 -4.09 -5.48
C ILE A 124 11.66 -4.37 -6.53
N GLN A 125 12.94 -4.39 -6.15
CA GLN A 125 14.06 -4.56 -7.07
C GLN A 125 14.22 -5.99 -7.59
N GLU A 126 13.98 -7.00 -6.76
CA GLU A 126 14.24 -8.40 -7.09
C GLU A 126 13.03 -9.10 -7.72
N VAL A 127 11.82 -8.63 -7.46
CA VAL A 127 10.58 -9.23 -7.94
C VAL A 127 9.83 -8.30 -8.87
N TRP A 128 9.33 -7.16 -8.37
CA TRP A 128 8.41 -6.32 -9.15
C TRP A 128 9.04 -5.74 -10.41
N MET A 129 10.25 -5.18 -10.31
CA MET A 129 10.98 -4.62 -11.47
C MET A 129 11.41 -5.67 -12.50
N LYS A 130 11.40 -6.96 -12.13
CA LYS A 130 11.77 -8.06 -13.04
C LYS A 130 10.55 -8.80 -13.62
N THR A 131 9.35 -8.45 -13.17
CA THR A 131 8.12 -9.07 -13.67
C THR A 131 7.71 -8.42 -14.99
N GLU A 132 7.44 -9.21 -15.99
CA GLU A 132 7.01 -8.73 -17.30
C GLU A 132 5.70 -7.92 -17.21
N GLY A 133 5.65 -6.78 -17.90
CA GLY A 133 4.50 -5.88 -17.91
C GLY A 133 4.30 -5.10 -16.61
N VAL A 134 5.34 -5.03 -15.77
CA VAL A 134 5.36 -4.21 -14.54
C VAL A 134 6.43 -3.14 -14.67
N ASN A 135 6.06 -1.88 -14.48
CA ASN A 135 6.97 -0.74 -14.44
C ASN A 135 6.94 -0.12 -13.04
N VAL A 136 8.10 0.16 -12.49
CA VAL A 136 8.21 0.77 -11.16
C VAL A 136 8.96 2.10 -11.24
N TYR A 137 8.35 3.14 -10.68
CA TYR A 137 8.86 4.50 -10.62
C TYR A 137 9.06 4.87 -9.16
N LEU A 138 10.32 4.98 -8.74
CA LEU A 138 10.68 5.34 -7.37
C LEU A 138 11.07 6.81 -7.27
N THR A 139 10.69 7.46 -6.18
CA THR A 139 11.10 8.85 -5.90
C THR A 139 11.35 9.06 -4.41
N ILE A 140 12.24 9.99 -4.10
CA ILE A 140 12.44 10.48 -2.73
C ILE A 140 12.24 12.00 -2.70
N ASP A 141 11.80 12.54 -1.54
CA ASP A 141 11.45 13.96 -1.41
C ASP A 141 12.66 14.89 -1.57
N ARG A 142 13.88 14.42 -1.23
CA ARG A 142 15.11 15.21 -1.19
C ARG A 142 16.29 14.40 -1.69
N GLU A 143 17.25 15.10 -2.29
CA GLU A 143 18.54 14.50 -2.66
C GLU A 143 19.20 13.78 -1.48
N GLN A 144 19.74 12.62 -1.76
CA GLN A 144 20.45 11.77 -0.81
C GLN A 144 21.66 11.13 -1.51
N GLU A 145 22.80 11.11 -0.83
CA GLU A 145 24.00 10.44 -1.35
C GLU A 145 23.71 8.94 -1.61
N GLY A 146 24.13 8.47 -2.79
CA GLY A 146 23.89 7.09 -3.23
C GLY A 146 22.51 6.82 -3.81
N TRP A 147 21.68 7.85 -4.00
CA TRP A 147 20.40 7.73 -4.69
C TRP A 147 20.51 8.24 -6.14
N ASP A 148 20.31 7.34 -7.10
CA ASP A 148 20.36 7.65 -8.54
C ASP A 148 18.96 7.75 -9.19
N GLY A 149 17.90 7.57 -8.40
CA GLY A 149 16.52 7.64 -8.86
C GLY A 149 15.99 9.07 -8.89
N HIS A 150 14.70 9.21 -9.23
CA HIS A 150 14.02 10.51 -9.24
C HIS A 150 14.00 11.18 -7.85
N VAL A 151 14.11 12.51 -7.81
CA VAL A 151 13.98 13.33 -6.62
C VAL A 151 12.83 14.31 -6.79
N GLY A 152 11.82 14.19 -5.94
CA GLY A 152 10.63 15.02 -5.97
C GLY A 152 9.45 14.36 -5.29
N PHE A 153 8.39 15.12 -5.06
CA PHE A 153 7.17 14.60 -4.45
C PHE A 153 6.38 13.73 -5.43
N VAL A 154 5.77 12.67 -4.94
CA VAL A 154 4.92 11.75 -5.73
C VAL A 154 3.93 12.47 -6.65
N PRO A 155 3.16 13.51 -6.21
CA PRO A 155 2.24 14.21 -7.10
C PRO A 155 2.92 14.95 -8.27
N ASN A 156 4.14 15.43 -8.09
CA ASN A 156 4.88 16.10 -9.16
C ASN A 156 5.39 15.05 -10.17
N TYR A 157 5.97 13.98 -9.66
CA TYR A 157 6.47 12.91 -10.51
C TYR A 157 5.35 12.22 -11.30
N LEU A 158 4.14 12.08 -10.71
CA LEU A 158 2.93 11.65 -11.42
C LEU A 158 2.67 12.48 -12.68
N LYS A 159 2.77 13.82 -12.58
CA LYS A 159 2.55 14.74 -13.68
C LYS A 159 3.68 14.73 -14.71
N GLU A 160 4.92 14.55 -14.25
CA GLU A 160 6.09 14.44 -15.13
C GLU A 160 6.04 13.19 -16.00
N ILE A 161 5.65 12.05 -15.42
CA ILE A 161 5.49 10.80 -16.18
C ILE A 161 4.31 10.89 -17.14
N GLY A 162 3.18 11.46 -16.73
CA GLY A 162 2.00 11.62 -17.57
C GLY A 162 1.37 10.28 -17.96
N PHE A 163 0.88 9.52 -17.00
CA PHE A 163 0.29 8.20 -17.24
C PHE A 163 -0.96 8.26 -18.12
N ASP A 164 -1.11 7.27 -19.00
CA ASP A 164 -2.32 7.08 -19.82
C ASP A 164 -3.56 6.84 -18.94
N THR A 165 -4.69 7.44 -19.37
CA THR A 165 -5.97 7.31 -18.67
C THR A 165 -6.70 5.99 -18.90
N ASN A 166 -6.12 5.06 -19.66
CA ASN A 166 -6.64 3.70 -19.85
C ASN A 166 -6.37 2.77 -18.65
N LYS A 167 -5.99 3.35 -17.52
CA LYS A 167 -5.63 2.63 -16.29
C LYS A 167 -6.64 2.89 -15.17
N THR A 168 -6.71 1.95 -14.23
CA THR A 168 -7.38 2.14 -12.95
C THR A 168 -6.35 2.44 -11.89
N ALA A 169 -6.48 3.56 -11.19
CA ALA A 169 -5.53 4.02 -10.18
C ALA A 169 -5.94 3.56 -8.78
N LEU A 170 -4.97 3.06 -8.01
CA LEU A 170 -5.13 2.69 -6.59
C LEU A 170 -4.14 3.54 -5.78
N VAL A 171 -4.65 4.38 -4.91
CA VAL A 171 -3.85 5.40 -4.20
C VAL A 171 -3.86 5.16 -2.70
N CYS A 172 -2.68 5.13 -2.09
CA CYS A 172 -2.54 5.07 -0.64
C CYS A 172 -1.32 5.83 -0.15
N GLY A 173 -1.48 6.60 0.93
CA GLY A 173 -0.39 7.36 1.52
C GLY A 173 -0.89 8.46 2.46
N PRO A 174 -0.03 9.40 2.83
CA PRO A 174 -0.42 10.52 3.67
C PRO A 174 -1.56 11.34 3.06
N PRO A 175 -2.53 11.84 3.85
CA PRO A 175 -3.70 12.56 3.34
C PRO A 175 -3.35 13.74 2.42
N ILE A 176 -2.28 14.45 2.72
CA ILE A 176 -1.82 15.57 1.88
C ILE A 176 -1.34 15.09 0.51
N MET A 177 -0.63 13.96 0.45
CA MET A 177 -0.20 13.36 -0.81
C MET A 177 -1.41 12.90 -1.62
N ILE A 178 -2.35 12.18 -1.00
CA ILE A 178 -3.58 11.71 -1.66
C ILE A 178 -4.32 12.90 -2.29
N LYS A 179 -4.50 14.00 -1.54
CA LYS A 179 -5.16 15.20 -2.05
C LYS A 179 -4.54 15.71 -3.35
N PHE A 180 -3.22 15.85 -3.41
CA PHE A 180 -2.52 16.33 -4.60
C PHE A 180 -2.44 15.31 -5.72
N VAL A 181 -2.34 14.02 -5.40
CA VAL A 181 -2.41 12.92 -6.38
C VAL A 181 -3.77 12.89 -7.06
N LEU A 182 -4.88 12.99 -6.30
CA LEU A 182 -6.23 13.02 -6.87
C LEU A 182 -6.42 14.22 -7.82
N ALA A 183 -5.95 15.40 -7.42
CA ALA A 183 -5.95 16.57 -8.30
C ALA A 183 -5.11 16.36 -9.57
N GLY A 184 -3.91 15.75 -9.42
CA GLY A 184 -3.05 15.43 -10.56
C GLY A 184 -3.65 14.40 -11.50
N LEU A 185 -4.33 13.38 -10.99
CA LEU A 185 -5.05 12.39 -11.80
C LEU A 185 -6.22 13.04 -12.58
N GLU A 186 -6.98 13.94 -11.94
CA GLU A 186 -8.06 14.70 -12.59
C GLU A 186 -7.51 15.60 -13.69
N GLU A 187 -6.38 16.29 -13.47
CA GLU A 187 -5.68 17.10 -14.49
C GLU A 187 -5.18 16.26 -15.68
N LEU A 188 -4.73 15.01 -15.43
CA LEU A 188 -4.34 14.05 -16.47
C LEU A 188 -5.55 13.47 -17.23
N GLY A 189 -6.77 13.67 -16.75
CA GLY A 189 -8.00 13.23 -17.39
C GLY A 189 -8.54 11.89 -16.88
N PHE A 190 -8.06 11.39 -15.74
CA PHE A 190 -8.69 10.23 -15.09
C PHE A 190 -10.09 10.57 -14.59
N SER A 191 -11.06 9.72 -14.87
CA SER A 191 -12.39 9.85 -14.31
C SER A 191 -12.43 9.32 -12.86
N ARG A 192 -13.35 9.83 -12.05
CA ARG A 192 -13.43 9.48 -10.62
C ARG A 192 -13.73 8.02 -10.35
N ASP A 193 -14.44 7.36 -11.23
CA ASP A 193 -14.76 5.93 -11.19
C ASP A 193 -13.56 5.02 -11.51
N GLN A 194 -12.49 5.58 -12.04
CA GLN A 194 -11.21 4.88 -12.26
C GLN A 194 -10.26 4.95 -11.06
N VAL A 195 -10.63 5.67 -9.98
CA VAL A 195 -9.69 5.93 -8.88
C VAL A 195 -10.22 5.36 -7.57
N TYR A 196 -9.44 4.46 -6.99
CA TYR A 196 -9.65 3.92 -5.65
C TYR A 196 -8.63 4.51 -4.68
N THR A 197 -9.08 4.90 -3.49
CA THR A 197 -8.18 5.41 -2.46
C THR A 197 -8.50 4.83 -1.09
N THR A 198 -7.49 4.70 -0.25
CA THR A 198 -7.67 4.42 1.18
C THR A 198 -7.93 5.71 1.94
N LEU A 199 -8.64 5.63 3.06
CA LEU A 199 -8.96 6.81 3.88
C LEU A 199 -8.01 6.99 5.07
N GLU A 200 -7.11 6.04 5.33
CA GLU A 200 -6.12 6.11 6.44
C GLU A 200 -6.73 6.49 7.80
N LEU A 201 -7.94 5.99 8.09
CA LEU A 201 -8.67 6.34 9.30
C LEU A 201 -8.08 5.65 10.53
N ARG A 202 -8.00 6.38 11.64
CA ARG A 202 -7.53 5.84 12.93
C ARG A 202 -8.60 4.95 13.55
N MET A 203 -8.72 3.73 13.06
CA MET A 203 -9.66 2.75 13.57
C MET A 203 -9.28 2.28 14.98
N LYS A 204 -10.30 2.04 15.83
CA LYS A 204 -10.12 1.47 17.16
C LYS A 204 -10.78 0.09 17.31
N CYS A 205 -12.11 0.01 17.16
CA CYS A 205 -12.82 -1.26 17.38
C CYS A 205 -12.73 -2.22 16.18
N GLY A 206 -12.59 -1.74 14.97
CA GLY A 206 -12.58 -2.53 13.73
C GLY A 206 -13.95 -3.09 13.33
N ILE A 207 -15.02 -2.84 14.10
CA ILE A 207 -16.35 -3.43 13.93
C ILE A 207 -17.46 -2.39 13.78
N GLY A 208 -17.14 -1.13 13.48
CA GLY A 208 -18.12 -0.06 13.26
C GLY A 208 -18.86 0.45 14.50
N LYS A 209 -18.45 0.07 15.71
CA LYS A 209 -19.21 0.32 16.94
C LYS A 209 -18.84 1.63 17.65
N CYS A 210 -17.56 2.02 17.63
CA CYS A 210 -17.08 3.18 18.41
C CYS A 210 -17.23 4.53 17.69
N GLY A 211 -17.62 4.57 16.42
CA GLY A 211 -17.79 5.79 15.64
C GLY A 211 -16.49 6.58 15.36
N ARG A 212 -15.31 6.03 15.67
CA ARG A 212 -14.06 6.79 15.54
C ARG A 212 -13.58 6.97 14.10
N CYS A 213 -13.96 6.08 13.22
CA CYS A 213 -13.58 6.09 11.79
C CYS A 213 -14.76 6.44 10.87
N ASN A 214 -15.78 7.13 11.39
CA ASN A 214 -16.85 7.65 10.55
C ASN A 214 -16.34 8.84 9.72
N VAL A 215 -16.78 8.90 8.48
CA VAL A 215 -16.47 9.96 7.49
C VAL A 215 -17.74 10.77 7.25
#